data_1185e81f6806f6f7b0ce74919022a934
#
_entry.id   1185e81f6806f6f7b0ce74919022a934
#
_cell.length_a   1.000
_cell.length_b   1.000
_cell.length_c   1.000
_cell.angle_alpha   90.00
_cell.angle_beta   90.00
_cell.angle_gamma   90.00
#
_symmetry.space_group_name_H-M   'P 1'
#
loop_
_entity.id
_entity.type
_entity.pdbx_description
1 polymer ?
#
loop_
_entity_poly.entity_id
_entity_poly.type
_entity_poly.pdbx_seq_one_letter_code
_entity_poly.pdbx_strand_id
1 'polypeptide(L)'
;SLYEDDLWCVRHAEPAGVPGWMLLISKRHVAGLAHFDDREAAAIGPALRHFERVLEQVTGALRIYTATMGESSPHFHAHMVPRYPTMPRDAKAWSVFDLQRAVGAGEVAIDRAEVGRISDAYRQALATSPRPW
;
A
#
# COMPACT_ATOMS: atom_id res chain seq x y z
N SER A 1 4.72 7.10 9.53
CA SER A 1 4.32 5.71 9.33
C SER A 1 2.94 5.43 9.92
N LEU A 2 2.14 4.61 9.27
CA LEU A 2 0.88 4.13 9.79
C LEU A 2 1.06 2.86 10.61
N TYR A 3 2.11 2.11 10.31
CA TYR A 3 2.53 0.90 11.01
C TYR A 3 4.04 0.76 10.90
N GLU A 4 4.66 0.26 11.94
CA GLU A 4 6.10 -0.04 11.94
C GLU A 4 6.41 -1.15 12.95
N ASP A 5 7.22 -2.12 12.52
CA ASP A 5 7.81 -3.12 13.40
C ASP A 5 9.28 -3.34 13.02
N ASP A 6 9.87 -4.44 13.45
CA ASP A 6 11.28 -4.72 13.18
C ASP A 6 11.56 -5.19 11.74
N LEU A 7 10.53 -5.58 10.98
CA LEU A 7 10.67 -6.02 9.58
C LEU A 7 10.10 -5.03 8.57
N TRP A 8 8.97 -4.39 8.91
CA TRP A 8 8.14 -3.66 7.95
C TRP A 8 7.77 -2.28 8.44
N CYS A 9 7.53 -1.42 7.44
CA CYS A 9 6.90 -0.11 7.62
C CYS A 9 5.76 0.00 6.60
N VAL A 10 4.64 0.57 7.00
CA VAL A 10 3.53 0.88 6.09
C VAL A 10 3.21 2.37 6.14
N ARG A 11 3.08 2.98 4.99
CA ARG A 11 2.67 4.38 4.87
C ARG A 11 1.76 4.60 3.67
N HIS A 12 1.01 5.69 3.67
CA HIS A 12 0.26 6.11 2.49
C HIS A 12 1.23 6.63 1.42
N ALA A 13 0.97 6.32 0.15
CA ALA A 13 1.75 6.86 -0.96
C ALA A 13 1.58 8.38 -1.05
N GLU A 14 2.66 9.08 -1.43
CA GLU A 14 2.69 10.52 -1.63
C GLU A 14 3.36 10.85 -2.98
N PRO A 15 2.67 11.52 -3.90
CA PRO A 15 1.23 11.74 -3.93
C PRO A 15 0.47 10.43 -4.21
N ALA A 16 -0.85 10.41 -3.99
CA ALA A 16 -1.66 9.22 -4.25
C ALA A 16 -2.85 9.55 -5.14
N GLY A 17 -2.97 8.85 -6.26
CA GLY A 17 -4.10 8.96 -7.17
C GLY A 17 -5.36 8.25 -6.67
N VAL A 18 -5.20 7.36 -5.68
CA VAL A 18 -6.30 6.60 -5.08
C VAL A 18 -6.17 6.70 -3.56
N PRO A 19 -7.18 7.23 -2.84
CA PRO A 19 -7.15 7.20 -1.38
C PRO A 19 -7.07 5.76 -0.85
N GLY A 20 -6.18 5.52 0.10
CA GLY A 20 -5.90 4.18 0.60
C GLY A 20 -4.78 3.44 -0.13
N TRP A 21 -4.10 4.09 -1.07
CA TRP A 21 -2.91 3.54 -1.73
C TRP A 21 -1.77 3.48 -0.71
N MET A 22 -1.51 2.28 -0.21
CA MET A 22 -0.50 2.05 0.82
C MET A 22 0.78 1.46 0.22
N LEU A 23 1.90 1.73 0.89
CA LEU A 23 3.20 1.14 0.57
C LEU A 23 3.65 0.28 1.75
N LEU A 24 3.93 -0.98 1.49
CA LEU A 24 4.61 -1.87 2.43
C LEU A 24 6.10 -1.84 2.11
N ILE A 25 6.92 -1.45 3.06
CA ILE A 25 8.35 -1.19 2.87
C ILE A 25 9.14 -2.06 3.84
N SER A 26 10.21 -2.70 3.36
CA SER A 26 11.11 -3.44 4.25
C SER A 26 11.94 -2.48 5.10
N LYS A 27 12.21 -2.85 6.35
CA LYS A 27 13.10 -2.07 7.22
C LYS A 27 14.54 -2.13 6.74
N ARG A 28 15.00 -3.30 6.30
CA ARG A 28 16.32 -3.43 5.68
C ARG A 28 16.29 -2.88 4.25
N HIS A 29 17.39 -2.23 3.85
CA HIS A 29 17.57 -1.72 2.49
C HIS A 29 17.96 -2.87 1.56
N VAL A 30 16.97 -3.53 0.99
CA VAL A 30 17.15 -4.63 0.01
C VAL A 30 16.34 -4.33 -1.24
N ALA A 31 16.86 -4.73 -2.39
CA ALA A 31 16.28 -4.35 -3.68
C ALA A 31 14.96 -5.08 -3.99
N GLY A 32 14.77 -6.28 -3.49
CA GLY A 32 13.57 -7.07 -3.78
C GLY A 32 13.54 -8.39 -3.05
N LEU A 33 12.54 -9.20 -3.35
CA LEU A 33 12.27 -10.48 -2.69
C LEU A 33 13.47 -11.42 -2.73
N ALA A 34 14.23 -11.42 -3.83
CA ALA A 34 15.40 -12.29 -3.99
C ALA A 34 16.51 -12.01 -2.97
N HIS A 35 16.48 -10.83 -2.35
CA HIS A 35 17.48 -10.38 -1.38
C HIS A 35 16.97 -10.41 0.07
N PHE A 36 15.79 -10.95 0.32
CA PHE A 36 15.27 -11.13 1.67
C PHE A 36 16.08 -12.16 2.45
N ASP A 37 16.21 -11.95 3.75
CA ASP A 37 16.68 -13.01 4.64
C ASP A 37 15.54 -14.01 4.93
N ASP A 38 15.85 -15.09 5.65
CA ASP A 38 14.86 -16.14 5.92
C ASP A 38 13.67 -15.62 6.72
N ARG A 39 13.89 -14.69 7.63
CA ARG A 39 12.83 -14.13 8.45
C ARG A 39 11.88 -13.26 7.61
N GLU A 40 12.42 -12.39 6.77
CA GLU A 40 11.66 -11.57 5.84
C GLU A 40 10.90 -12.44 4.83
N ALA A 41 11.57 -13.45 4.29
CA ALA A 41 10.97 -14.39 3.33
C ALA A 41 9.80 -15.17 3.93
N ALA A 42 9.91 -15.58 5.18
CA ALA A 42 8.83 -16.28 5.89
C ALA A 42 7.66 -15.35 6.23
N ALA A 43 7.93 -14.07 6.48
CA ALA A 43 6.94 -13.11 6.96
C ALA A 43 6.17 -12.40 5.85
N ILE A 44 6.70 -12.31 4.63
CA ILE A 44 6.11 -11.45 3.58
C ILE A 44 4.69 -11.86 3.18
N GLY A 45 4.41 -13.15 3.04
CA GLY A 45 3.07 -13.64 2.71
C GLY A 45 2.05 -13.32 3.81
N PRO A 46 2.30 -13.75 5.05
CA PRO A 46 1.45 -13.39 6.20
C PRO A 46 1.28 -11.88 6.36
N ALA A 47 2.34 -11.08 6.15
CA ALA A 47 2.28 -9.63 6.25
C ALA A 47 1.37 -9.02 5.19
N LEU A 48 1.56 -9.35 3.92
CA LEU A 48 0.71 -8.86 2.83
C LEU A 48 -0.75 -9.21 3.07
N ARG A 49 -1.04 -10.46 3.43
CA ARG A 49 -2.40 -10.89 3.72
C ARG A 49 -3.03 -10.07 4.84
N HIS A 50 -2.29 -9.84 5.91
CA HIS A 50 -2.77 -9.07 7.06
C HIS A 50 -3.07 -7.62 6.68
N PHE A 51 -2.12 -6.95 6.05
CA PHE A 51 -2.27 -5.55 5.66
C PHE A 51 -3.38 -5.35 4.63
N GLU A 52 -3.52 -6.26 3.69
CA GLU A 52 -4.59 -6.20 2.69
C GLU A 52 -5.96 -6.46 3.29
N ARG A 53 -6.10 -7.44 4.20
CA ARG A 53 -7.36 -7.70 4.90
C ARG A 53 -7.86 -6.49 5.66
N VAL A 54 -6.97 -5.86 6.43
CA VAL A 54 -7.33 -4.66 7.20
C VAL A 54 -7.66 -3.51 6.25
N LEU A 55 -6.93 -3.37 5.15
CA LEU A 55 -7.19 -2.33 4.16
C LEU A 55 -8.55 -2.52 3.49
N GLU A 56 -8.92 -3.73 3.12
CA GLU A 56 -10.26 -4.02 2.59
C GLU A 56 -11.36 -3.66 3.58
N GLN A 57 -11.18 -4.02 4.85
CA GLN A 57 -12.16 -3.70 5.91
C GLN A 57 -12.36 -2.19 6.06
N VAL A 58 -11.27 -1.44 6.06
CA VAL A 58 -11.30 0.02 6.26
C VAL A 58 -11.86 0.76 5.04
N THR A 59 -11.55 0.28 3.83
CA THR A 59 -11.90 1.00 2.59
C THR A 59 -13.20 0.50 1.95
N GLY A 60 -13.64 -0.70 2.25
CA GLY A 60 -14.74 -1.34 1.53
C GLY A 60 -14.37 -1.70 0.09
N ALA A 61 -13.09 -1.80 -0.23
CA ALA A 61 -12.62 -2.11 -1.57
C ALA A 61 -13.08 -3.50 -2.02
N LEU A 62 -13.30 -3.67 -3.32
CA LEU A 62 -13.62 -4.96 -3.92
C LEU A 62 -12.43 -5.92 -3.90
N ARG A 63 -11.23 -5.37 -4.03
CA ARG A 63 -9.95 -6.09 -3.97
C ARG A 63 -8.81 -5.11 -3.75
N ILE A 64 -7.65 -5.63 -3.40
CA ILE A 64 -6.41 -4.85 -3.32
C ILE A 64 -5.51 -5.30 -4.46
N TYR A 65 -5.08 -4.35 -5.29
CA TYR A 65 -4.00 -4.62 -6.26
C TYR A 65 -2.68 -4.58 -5.52
N THR A 66 -1.84 -5.57 -5.75
CA THR A 66 -0.51 -5.65 -5.13
C THR A 66 0.55 -5.72 -6.21
N ALA A 67 1.52 -4.83 -6.16
CA ALA A 67 2.61 -4.79 -7.14
C ALA A 67 3.91 -4.30 -6.50
N THR A 68 5.02 -4.89 -6.96
CA THR A 68 6.36 -4.42 -6.60
C THR A 68 7.22 -4.43 -7.87
N MET A 69 7.92 -3.34 -8.14
CA MET A 69 8.72 -3.17 -9.36
C MET A 69 10.15 -2.73 -9.06
N GLY A 70 10.35 -1.70 -8.23
CA GLY A 70 11.66 -1.28 -7.77
C GLY A 70 12.49 -0.49 -8.77
N GLU A 71 11.91 0.08 -9.82
CA GLU A 71 12.65 0.81 -10.85
C GLU A 71 13.17 2.16 -10.36
N SER A 72 12.31 2.99 -9.80
CA SER A 72 12.67 4.33 -9.33
C SER A 72 13.28 4.33 -7.94
N SER A 73 13.06 3.28 -7.16
CA SER A 73 13.62 3.09 -5.83
C SER A 73 13.97 1.63 -5.63
N PRO A 74 15.28 1.30 -5.48
CA PRO A 74 15.70 -0.09 -5.29
C PRO A 74 15.46 -0.63 -3.88
N HIS A 75 14.95 0.19 -2.95
CA HIS A 75 14.54 -0.28 -1.63
C HIS A 75 13.17 -0.96 -1.77
N PHE A 76 13.06 -2.22 -1.37
CA PHE A 76 11.83 -3.01 -1.53
C PHE A 76 10.62 -2.25 -1.00
N HIS A 77 9.62 -2.13 -1.87
CA HIS A 77 8.30 -1.65 -1.50
C HIS A 77 7.23 -2.31 -2.36
N ALA A 78 6.12 -2.67 -1.75
CA ALA A 78 4.96 -3.21 -2.43
C ALA A 78 3.82 -2.20 -2.38
N HIS A 79 3.25 -1.89 -3.54
CA HIS A 79 2.05 -1.09 -3.64
C HIS A 79 0.84 -1.94 -3.28
N MET A 80 -0.04 -1.42 -2.42
CA MET A 80 -1.32 -2.02 -2.09
C MET A 80 -2.39 -0.98 -2.42
N VAL A 81 -3.12 -1.20 -3.51
CA VAL A 81 -4.03 -0.21 -4.08
C VAL A 81 -5.47 -0.70 -4.01
N PRO A 82 -6.35 -0.01 -3.24
CA PRO A 82 -7.77 -0.38 -3.20
C PRO A 82 -8.45 -0.18 -4.55
N ARG A 83 -9.18 -1.20 -4.99
CA ARG A 83 -10.02 -1.10 -6.17
C ARG A 83 -11.46 -0.87 -5.71
N TYR A 84 -11.93 0.37 -5.84
CA TYR A 84 -13.28 0.76 -5.43
C TYR A 84 -14.30 0.45 -6.52
N PRO A 85 -15.58 0.14 -6.13
CA PRO A 85 -16.65 -0.05 -7.11
C PRO A 85 -16.89 1.16 -8.01
N THR A 86 -16.62 2.36 -7.49
CA THR A 86 -16.85 3.65 -8.16
C THR A 86 -15.73 4.06 -9.11
N MET A 87 -14.63 3.30 -9.18
CA MET A 87 -13.51 3.66 -10.05
C MET A 87 -13.88 3.58 -11.52
N PRO A 88 -13.45 4.57 -12.35
CA PRO A 88 -13.64 4.52 -13.79
C PRO A 88 -13.01 3.25 -14.39
N ARG A 89 -13.58 2.79 -15.50
CA ARG A 89 -13.11 1.55 -16.16
C ARG A 89 -11.65 1.66 -16.62
N ASP A 90 -11.22 2.83 -17.07
CA ASP A 90 -9.89 3.11 -17.56
C ASP A 90 -8.86 3.39 -16.43
N ALA A 91 -9.30 3.41 -15.17
CA ALA A 91 -8.44 3.60 -14.01
C ALA A 91 -8.26 2.30 -13.19
N LYS A 92 -8.51 1.13 -13.80
CA LYS A 92 -8.42 -0.18 -13.13
C LYS A 92 -7.14 -0.92 -13.53
N ALA A 93 -6.75 -1.90 -12.72
CA ALA A 93 -5.55 -2.71 -12.91
C ALA A 93 -4.32 -1.82 -13.13
N TRP A 94 -3.50 -2.11 -14.12
CA TRP A 94 -2.27 -1.34 -14.37
C TRP A 94 -2.52 0.15 -14.63
N SER A 95 -3.72 0.52 -15.08
CA SER A 95 -4.07 1.92 -15.36
C SER A 95 -4.11 2.79 -14.11
N VAL A 96 -4.15 2.22 -12.90
CA VAL A 96 -4.04 3.02 -11.67
C VAL A 96 -2.70 3.77 -11.59
N PHE A 97 -1.64 3.24 -12.21
CA PHE A 97 -0.34 3.92 -12.24
C PHE A 97 -0.36 5.14 -13.18
N ASP A 98 -1.19 5.15 -14.21
CA ASP A 98 -1.41 6.34 -15.05
C ASP A 98 -2.08 7.45 -14.25
N LEU A 99 -3.07 7.10 -13.43
CA LEU A 99 -3.71 8.03 -12.51
C LEU A 99 -2.70 8.58 -11.49
N GLN A 100 -1.84 7.74 -10.96
CA GLN A 100 -0.77 8.16 -10.05
C GLN A 100 0.17 9.17 -10.70
N ARG A 101 0.56 8.93 -11.94
CA ARG A 101 1.41 9.88 -12.70
C ARG A 101 0.70 11.20 -12.94
N ALA A 102 -0.60 11.17 -13.28
CA ALA A 102 -1.40 12.37 -13.50
C ALA A 102 -1.49 13.23 -12.24
N VAL A 103 -1.66 12.60 -11.08
CA VAL A 103 -1.65 13.30 -9.78
C VAL A 103 -0.27 13.91 -9.50
N GLY A 104 0.80 13.18 -9.75
CA GLY A 104 2.17 13.67 -9.58
C GLY A 104 2.51 14.85 -10.50
N ALA A 105 1.90 14.90 -11.69
CA ALA A 105 2.04 16.00 -12.63
C ALA A 105 1.10 17.20 -12.34
N GLY A 106 0.26 17.09 -11.32
CA GLY A 106 -0.70 18.15 -10.97
C GLY A 106 -1.95 18.21 -11.85
N GLU A 107 -2.19 17.21 -12.69
CA GLU A 107 -3.33 17.15 -13.61
C GLU A 107 -4.63 16.70 -12.93
N VAL A 108 -4.51 15.97 -11.83
CA VAL A 108 -5.63 15.45 -11.04
C VAL A 108 -5.42 15.84 -9.58
N ALA A 109 -6.47 16.36 -8.95
CA ALA A 109 -6.42 16.76 -7.53
C ALA A 109 -6.43 15.53 -6.61
N ILE A 110 -5.72 15.65 -5.48
CA ILE A 110 -5.73 14.65 -4.42
C ILE A 110 -6.89 14.96 -3.47
N ASP A 111 -7.69 13.95 -3.13
CA ASP A 111 -8.68 14.04 -2.07
C ASP A 111 -7.98 13.85 -0.71
N ARG A 112 -7.42 14.93 -0.18
CA ARG A 112 -6.63 14.90 1.05
C ARG A 112 -7.46 14.55 2.28
N ALA A 113 -8.74 14.94 2.32
CA ALA A 113 -9.64 14.63 3.42
C ALA A 113 -9.89 13.12 3.49
N GLU A 114 -10.15 12.49 2.35
CA GLU A 114 -10.37 11.03 2.28
C GLU A 114 -9.09 10.24 2.56
N VAL A 115 -7.95 10.70 2.05
CA VAL A 115 -6.63 10.11 2.39
C VAL A 115 -6.41 10.13 3.89
N GLY A 116 -6.67 11.26 4.55
CA GLY A 116 -6.52 11.39 6.00
C GLY A 116 -7.48 10.49 6.78
N ARG A 117 -8.73 10.44 6.37
CA ARG A 117 -9.75 9.59 7.01
C ARG A 117 -9.36 8.11 6.94
N ILE A 118 -8.97 7.64 5.77
CA ILE A 118 -8.57 6.24 5.57
C ILE A 118 -7.28 5.94 6.34
N SER A 119 -6.30 6.83 6.29
CA SER A 119 -5.04 6.65 7.00
C SER A 119 -5.25 6.50 8.50
N ASP A 120 -6.08 7.34 9.10
CA ASP A 120 -6.39 7.27 10.54
C ASP A 120 -7.13 5.98 10.89
N ALA A 121 -8.13 5.61 10.10
CA ALA A 121 -8.90 4.38 10.32
C ALA A 121 -8.01 3.14 10.18
N TYR A 122 -7.11 3.14 9.21
CA TYR A 122 -6.18 2.05 8.96
C TYR A 122 -5.18 1.91 10.12
N ARG A 123 -4.59 3.02 10.56
CA ARG A 123 -3.68 3.03 11.72
C ARG A 123 -4.35 2.44 12.96
N GLN A 124 -5.58 2.87 13.26
CA GLN A 124 -6.33 2.38 14.41
C GLN A 124 -6.65 0.89 14.31
N ALA A 125 -7.08 0.44 13.14
CA ALA A 125 -7.40 -0.96 12.90
C ALA A 125 -6.16 -1.86 13.04
N LEU A 126 -5.02 -1.44 12.51
CA LEU A 126 -3.75 -2.16 12.65
C LEU A 126 -3.29 -2.23 14.10
N ALA A 127 -3.49 -1.17 14.88
CA ALA A 127 -3.11 -1.14 16.28
C ALA A 127 -3.88 -2.16 17.14
N THR A 128 -5.09 -2.53 16.73
CA THR A 128 -5.94 -3.48 17.46
C THR A 128 -5.97 -4.89 16.83
N SER A 129 -5.27 -5.10 15.73
CA SER A 129 -5.23 -6.39 15.02
C SER A 129 -3.87 -7.05 15.27
N PRO A 130 -3.83 -8.24 15.90
CA PRO A 130 -2.56 -8.94 16.14
C PRO A 130 -1.87 -9.31 14.83
N ARG A 131 -0.57 -9.05 14.75
CA ARG A 131 0.21 -9.45 13.58
C ARG A 131 0.43 -10.96 13.57
N PRO A 132 0.31 -11.65 12.40
CA PRO A 132 0.46 -13.11 12.33
C PRO A 132 1.91 -13.61 12.12
N TRP A 133 2.88 -12.72 12.02
CA TRP A 133 4.29 -13.07 11.85
C TRP A 133 5.14 -12.80 13.08
#